data_0a2ebcb537e34ec001e7703cf03fce91
#
_entry.id   0a2ebcb537e34ec001e7703cf03fce91
#
_cell.length_a   1.000
_cell.length_b   1.000
_cell.length_c   1.000
_cell.angle_alpha   90.00
_cell.angle_beta   90.00
_cell.angle_gamma   90.00
#
_symmetry.space_group_name_H-M   'P 1'
#
loop_
_entity.id
_entity.type
_entity.pdbx_description
1 polymer ?
#
loop_
_entity_poly.entity_id
_entity_poly.type
_entity_poly.pdbx_seq_one_letter_code
_entity_poly.pdbx_strand_id
1 'polypeptide(L)'
;MGGSQSKSLKEVVEILVNSELPSKSDDLWDNLWTMDTSPALINEHITPAVARKLITKQPGNTKKLFKLSIAQLSQVIETPYPVYFPQALNCVRILTRLLPFMLEGESKLEYLHDLLWNIQVAKKVRRLSFTKNSDELTAPIKTDTAKVQVVHKAQPLGQVLLYCTFSLCFLPEFTIGAVGRDFTVEEMESRAFKATIMWSHGVGSLEKAVTSSSHYDRNRIEALRLLLAGSCGDVFHSYDSFLTASNPWLKVACSNEAPYAEALFFSLMNTVLGYDPVGWGLPFSSYISKDTVKELMESSIDVLLVFLNYGISSAECCEAFDVKGHLRSVDGVEGYNIHRFLLAGIRRNDEFNFICKGFMRLFQYLKNYRNSSSSLYLFETKLVVLLWKLLDENSDFLEYYVDQSTSSDLWVVILEITLERRCSKPIFP
;
A
#
# COMPACT_ATOMS: atom_id res chain seq x y z
N MET A 1 -39.46 4.57 -24.17
CA MET A 1 -38.13 4.69 -23.52
C MET A 1 -38.23 3.92 -22.22
N GLY A 2 -37.83 2.64 -22.21
CA GLY A 2 -37.84 1.81 -21.03
C GLY A 2 -36.62 2.17 -20.18
N GLY A 3 -36.82 2.85 -19.05
CA GLY A 3 -35.79 3.06 -18.06
C GLY A 3 -35.35 1.70 -17.52
N SER A 4 -34.13 1.30 -17.80
CA SER A 4 -33.50 0.16 -17.16
C SER A 4 -33.45 0.46 -15.66
N GLN A 5 -34.24 -0.26 -14.85
CA GLN A 5 -34.16 -0.17 -13.40
C GLN A 5 -32.74 -0.59 -13.00
N SER A 6 -32.01 0.30 -12.32
CA SER A 6 -30.73 0.01 -11.72
C SER A 6 -30.88 -1.17 -10.75
N LYS A 7 -30.15 -2.27 -11.00
CA LYS A 7 -30.17 -3.46 -10.13
C LYS A 7 -29.44 -3.17 -8.82
N SER A 8 -29.93 -3.72 -7.73
CA SER A 8 -29.25 -3.64 -6.45
C SER A 8 -27.98 -4.51 -6.45
N LEU A 9 -27.03 -4.22 -5.54
CA LEU A 9 -25.82 -5.03 -5.38
C LEU A 9 -26.14 -6.50 -5.13
N LYS A 10 -27.17 -6.77 -4.34
CA LYS A 10 -27.66 -8.13 -4.05
C LYS A 10 -28.04 -8.87 -5.34
N GLU A 11 -28.85 -8.25 -6.18
CA GLU A 11 -29.30 -8.84 -7.46
C GLU A 11 -28.12 -9.09 -8.42
N VAL A 12 -27.18 -8.14 -8.49
CA VAL A 12 -25.98 -8.31 -9.33
C VAL A 12 -25.13 -9.49 -8.85
N VAL A 13 -24.90 -9.59 -7.52
CA VAL A 13 -24.12 -10.67 -6.92
C VAL A 13 -24.84 -12.02 -7.12
N GLU A 14 -26.16 -12.09 -6.97
CA GLU A 14 -26.95 -13.31 -7.23
C GLU A 14 -26.82 -13.77 -8.69
N ILE A 15 -26.85 -12.85 -9.65
CA ILE A 15 -26.66 -13.15 -11.06
C ILE A 15 -25.24 -13.66 -11.30
N LEU A 16 -24.21 -12.99 -10.75
CA LEU A 16 -22.81 -13.38 -10.90
C LEU A 16 -22.53 -14.79 -10.40
N VAL A 17 -23.20 -15.21 -9.33
CA VAL A 17 -22.99 -16.51 -8.66
C VAL A 17 -23.78 -17.64 -9.30
N ASN A 18 -24.98 -17.35 -9.83
CA ASN A 18 -25.92 -18.40 -10.27
C ASN A 18 -26.00 -18.58 -11.79
N SER A 19 -25.47 -17.62 -12.57
CA SER A 19 -25.55 -17.64 -14.03
C SER A 19 -24.19 -17.42 -14.65
N GLU A 20 -23.87 -18.18 -15.72
CA GLU A 20 -22.73 -17.86 -16.58
C GLU A 20 -23.08 -16.65 -17.44
N LEU A 21 -22.28 -15.62 -17.34
CA LEU A 21 -22.56 -14.36 -18.04
C LEU A 21 -22.05 -14.42 -19.48
N PRO A 22 -22.90 -14.08 -20.46
CA PRO A 22 -22.45 -13.94 -21.83
C PRO A 22 -21.40 -12.84 -21.98
N SER A 23 -20.61 -12.92 -23.04
CA SER A 23 -19.50 -11.97 -23.28
C SER A 23 -19.94 -10.51 -23.40
N LYS A 24 -21.22 -10.27 -23.71
CA LYS A 24 -21.82 -8.94 -23.94
C LYS A 24 -22.82 -8.54 -22.85
N SER A 25 -22.47 -8.70 -21.58
CA SER A 25 -23.32 -8.29 -20.45
C SER A 25 -22.87 -6.93 -19.87
N ASP A 26 -22.67 -5.93 -20.75
CA ASP A 26 -22.06 -4.67 -20.38
C ASP A 26 -22.90 -3.91 -19.34
N ASP A 27 -24.22 -3.89 -19.47
CA ASP A 27 -25.14 -3.23 -18.50
C ASP A 27 -25.00 -3.74 -17.05
N LEU A 28 -24.69 -5.03 -16.85
CA LEU A 28 -24.51 -5.61 -15.52
C LEU A 28 -23.21 -5.10 -14.88
N TRP A 29 -22.15 -5.03 -15.69
CA TRP A 29 -20.85 -4.56 -15.22
C TRP A 29 -20.90 -3.06 -14.94
N ASP A 30 -21.53 -2.27 -15.80
CA ASP A 30 -21.71 -0.83 -15.60
C ASP A 30 -22.52 -0.54 -14.32
N ASN A 31 -23.56 -1.32 -14.04
CA ASN A 31 -24.30 -1.22 -12.79
C ASN A 31 -23.38 -1.50 -11.58
N LEU A 32 -22.52 -2.53 -11.63
CA LEU A 32 -21.62 -2.88 -10.54
C LEU A 32 -20.64 -1.74 -10.20
N TRP A 33 -20.16 -1.04 -11.22
CA TRP A 33 -19.20 0.05 -11.02
C TRP A 33 -19.86 1.36 -10.58
N THR A 34 -21.09 1.64 -11.01
CA THR A 34 -21.75 2.94 -10.80
C THR A 34 -22.65 2.99 -9.58
N MET A 35 -23.00 1.84 -8.98
CA MET A 35 -23.84 1.82 -7.78
C MET A 35 -23.12 2.40 -6.57
N ASP A 36 -23.89 3.01 -5.67
CA ASP A 36 -23.35 3.46 -4.38
C ASP A 36 -23.09 2.24 -3.48
N THR A 37 -21.82 2.03 -3.11
CA THR A 37 -21.40 0.94 -2.24
C THR A 37 -20.58 1.45 -1.06
N SER A 38 -20.64 0.68 0.03
CA SER A 38 -19.74 0.85 1.18
C SER A 38 -19.04 -0.48 1.49
N PRO A 39 -17.94 -0.49 2.24
CA PRO A 39 -17.32 -1.75 2.69
C PRO A 39 -18.29 -2.64 3.45
N ALA A 40 -19.18 -2.05 4.27
CA ALA A 40 -20.21 -2.78 5.00
C ALA A 40 -21.19 -3.49 4.05
N LEU A 41 -21.69 -2.76 3.04
CA LEU A 41 -22.61 -3.30 2.04
C LEU A 41 -21.96 -4.41 1.19
N ILE A 42 -20.70 -4.23 0.79
CA ILE A 42 -19.95 -5.27 0.09
C ILE A 42 -19.80 -6.53 0.94
N ASN A 43 -19.48 -6.38 2.24
CA ASN A 43 -19.33 -7.50 3.17
C ASN A 43 -20.64 -8.22 3.44
N GLU A 44 -21.76 -7.50 3.47
CA GLU A 44 -23.11 -8.03 3.65
C GLU A 44 -23.54 -8.92 2.48
N HIS A 45 -23.30 -8.49 1.24
CA HIS A 45 -23.74 -9.20 0.04
C HIS A 45 -22.72 -10.17 -0.52
N ILE A 46 -21.43 -9.88 -0.39
CA ILE A 46 -20.34 -10.81 -0.73
C ILE A 46 -19.84 -11.49 0.54
N THR A 47 -20.69 -12.31 1.14
CA THR A 47 -20.31 -13.13 2.31
C THR A 47 -19.21 -14.13 1.95
N PRO A 48 -18.48 -14.71 2.92
CA PRO A 48 -17.47 -15.74 2.65
C PRO A 48 -18.01 -16.92 1.81
N ALA A 49 -19.24 -17.34 2.08
CA ALA A 49 -19.90 -18.41 1.33
C ALA A 49 -20.18 -18.02 -0.13
N VAL A 50 -20.64 -16.79 -0.36
CA VAL A 50 -20.91 -16.22 -1.68
C VAL A 50 -19.61 -16.09 -2.48
N ALA A 51 -18.54 -15.54 -1.86
CA ALA A 51 -17.23 -15.39 -2.49
C ALA A 51 -16.66 -16.75 -2.93
N ARG A 52 -16.64 -17.76 -2.04
CA ARG A 52 -16.20 -19.13 -2.38
C ARG A 52 -17.05 -19.75 -3.47
N LYS A 53 -18.38 -19.56 -3.43
CA LYS A 53 -19.30 -20.08 -4.46
C LYS A 53 -19.02 -19.41 -5.83
N LEU A 54 -18.81 -18.09 -5.86
CA LEU A 54 -18.47 -17.37 -7.08
C LEU A 54 -17.17 -17.91 -7.70
N ILE A 55 -16.12 -18.06 -6.91
CA ILE A 55 -14.81 -18.52 -7.35
C ILE A 55 -14.88 -19.97 -7.89
N THR A 56 -15.59 -20.86 -7.18
CA THR A 56 -15.60 -22.28 -7.52
C THR A 56 -16.60 -22.65 -8.60
N LYS A 57 -17.79 -22.05 -8.60
CA LYS A 57 -18.86 -22.39 -9.55
C LYS A 57 -18.85 -21.54 -10.82
N GLN A 58 -18.33 -20.32 -10.73
CA GLN A 58 -18.31 -19.35 -11.83
C GLN A 58 -16.90 -18.75 -12.06
N PRO A 59 -15.88 -19.57 -12.34
CA PRO A 59 -14.51 -19.09 -12.55
C PRO A 59 -14.42 -18.14 -13.75
N GLY A 60 -15.26 -18.34 -14.78
CA GLY A 60 -15.35 -17.43 -15.93
C GLY A 60 -15.79 -16.00 -15.54
N ASN A 61 -16.83 -15.88 -14.73
CA ASN A 61 -17.31 -14.60 -14.20
C ASN A 61 -16.27 -13.97 -13.29
N THR A 62 -15.63 -14.74 -12.42
CA THR A 62 -14.55 -14.27 -11.55
C THR A 62 -13.39 -13.70 -12.37
N LYS A 63 -12.93 -14.42 -13.39
CA LYS A 63 -11.87 -13.96 -14.28
C LYS A 63 -12.25 -12.66 -15.01
N LYS A 64 -13.50 -12.56 -15.50
CA LYS A 64 -13.99 -11.36 -16.17
C LYS A 64 -14.08 -10.19 -15.18
N LEU A 65 -14.60 -10.41 -13.97
CA LEU A 65 -14.67 -9.42 -12.90
C LEU A 65 -13.31 -8.82 -12.59
N PHE A 66 -12.28 -9.64 -12.37
CA PHE A 66 -10.93 -9.18 -12.12
C PHE A 66 -10.36 -8.36 -13.29
N LYS A 67 -10.48 -8.86 -14.51
CA LYS A 67 -9.98 -8.16 -15.71
C LYS A 67 -10.63 -6.79 -15.88
N LEU A 68 -11.95 -6.71 -15.74
CA LEU A 68 -12.68 -5.45 -15.92
C LEU A 68 -12.40 -4.47 -14.78
N SER A 69 -12.33 -4.95 -13.53
CA SER A 69 -11.95 -4.10 -12.39
C SER A 69 -10.57 -3.47 -12.59
N ILE A 70 -9.59 -4.27 -13.02
CA ILE A 70 -8.22 -3.78 -13.24
C ILE A 70 -8.16 -2.80 -14.44
N ALA A 71 -8.92 -3.08 -15.50
CA ALA A 71 -9.02 -2.16 -16.63
C ALA A 71 -9.65 -0.84 -16.21
N GLN A 72 -10.70 -0.86 -15.39
CA GLN A 72 -11.34 0.33 -14.84
C GLN A 72 -10.39 1.16 -13.97
N LEU A 73 -9.64 0.50 -13.07
CA LEU A 73 -8.63 1.16 -12.26
C LEU A 73 -7.53 1.81 -13.11
N SER A 74 -7.03 1.10 -14.13
CA SER A 74 -6.04 1.64 -15.06
C SER A 74 -6.57 2.88 -15.79
N GLN A 75 -7.81 2.85 -16.24
CA GLN A 75 -8.45 3.98 -16.92
C GLN A 75 -8.56 5.21 -15.99
N VAL A 76 -8.98 5.00 -14.74
CA VAL A 76 -9.11 6.12 -13.77
C VAL A 76 -7.75 6.75 -13.48
N ILE A 77 -6.67 5.97 -13.42
CA ILE A 77 -5.32 6.50 -13.21
C ILE A 77 -4.80 7.25 -14.43
N GLU A 78 -5.09 6.75 -15.64
CA GLU A 78 -4.68 7.42 -16.88
C GLU A 78 -5.46 8.71 -17.15
N THR A 79 -6.72 8.75 -16.73
CA THR A 79 -7.62 9.89 -16.90
C THR A 79 -8.37 10.19 -15.58
N PRO A 80 -7.73 10.87 -14.64
CA PRO A 80 -8.21 11.02 -13.27
C PRO A 80 -9.29 12.10 -13.15
N TYR A 81 -10.48 11.80 -13.62
CA TYR A 81 -11.64 12.67 -13.41
C TYR A 81 -12.42 12.24 -12.16
N PRO A 82 -12.77 13.17 -11.26
CA PRO A 82 -13.49 12.88 -10.02
C PRO A 82 -14.78 12.08 -10.20
N VAL A 83 -15.45 12.22 -11.34
CA VAL A 83 -16.68 11.47 -11.67
C VAL A 83 -16.46 9.94 -11.71
N TYR A 84 -15.22 9.48 -11.94
CA TYR A 84 -14.89 8.05 -11.99
C TYR A 84 -14.36 7.49 -10.66
N PHE A 85 -14.15 8.33 -9.64
CA PHE A 85 -13.61 7.89 -8.35
C PHE A 85 -14.52 6.91 -7.59
N PRO A 86 -15.86 7.06 -7.58
CA PRO A 86 -16.74 6.04 -7.01
C PRO A 86 -16.59 4.68 -7.68
N GLN A 87 -16.38 4.65 -9.00
CA GLN A 87 -16.15 3.41 -9.74
C GLN A 87 -14.84 2.73 -9.32
N ALA A 88 -13.76 3.51 -9.17
CA ALA A 88 -12.49 3.00 -8.66
C ALA A 88 -12.64 2.42 -7.26
N LEU A 89 -13.36 3.10 -6.35
CA LEU A 89 -13.64 2.59 -5.01
C LEU A 89 -14.41 1.27 -5.02
N ASN A 90 -15.41 1.14 -5.89
CA ASN A 90 -16.15 -0.11 -6.02
C ASN A 90 -15.24 -1.25 -6.49
N CYS A 91 -14.38 -1.00 -7.48
CA CYS A 91 -13.39 -1.98 -7.92
C CYS A 91 -12.45 -2.39 -6.78
N VAL A 92 -11.89 -1.41 -6.06
CA VAL A 92 -10.99 -1.65 -4.91
C VAL A 92 -11.67 -2.51 -3.86
N ARG A 93 -12.88 -2.15 -3.43
CA ARG A 93 -13.66 -2.86 -2.39
C ARG A 93 -13.97 -4.30 -2.78
N ILE A 94 -14.42 -4.51 -4.02
CA ILE A 94 -14.76 -5.85 -4.52
C ILE A 94 -13.50 -6.72 -4.61
N LEU A 95 -12.41 -6.20 -5.15
CA LEU A 95 -11.14 -6.92 -5.24
C LEU A 95 -10.57 -7.23 -3.84
N THR A 96 -10.58 -6.27 -2.92
CA THR A 96 -10.18 -6.47 -1.52
C THR A 96 -10.98 -7.59 -0.86
N ARG A 97 -12.28 -7.66 -1.16
CA ARG A 97 -13.15 -8.70 -0.59
C ARG A 97 -12.91 -10.07 -1.17
N LEU A 98 -12.60 -10.19 -2.46
CA LEU A 98 -12.48 -11.48 -3.15
C LEU A 98 -11.07 -12.10 -3.07
N LEU A 99 -10.02 -11.28 -3.08
CA LEU A 99 -8.62 -11.77 -3.10
C LEU A 99 -8.31 -12.80 -2.01
N PRO A 100 -8.65 -12.60 -0.72
CA PRO A 100 -8.34 -13.58 0.32
C PRO A 100 -8.97 -14.96 0.06
N PHE A 101 -10.19 -14.99 -0.49
CA PHE A 101 -10.86 -16.26 -0.80
C PHE A 101 -10.29 -16.97 -2.02
N MET A 102 -9.61 -16.25 -2.90
CA MET A 102 -8.87 -16.85 -4.03
C MET A 102 -7.52 -17.43 -3.59
N LEU A 103 -6.99 -16.97 -2.45
CA LEU A 103 -5.75 -17.46 -1.86
C LEU A 103 -5.96 -18.68 -0.95
N GLU A 104 -7.22 -19.04 -0.63
CA GLU A 104 -7.56 -20.19 0.19
C GLU A 104 -7.39 -21.53 -0.56
N GLY A 105 -6.31 -22.27 -0.28
CA GLY A 105 -6.08 -23.64 -0.77
C GLY A 105 -5.38 -23.71 -2.14
N GLU A 106 -4.65 -24.78 -2.33
CA GLU A 106 -3.70 -24.95 -3.46
C GLU A 106 -4.33 -24.78 -4.85
N SER A 107 -5.46 -25.42 -5.12
CA SER A 107 -6.11 -25.32 -6.44
C SER A 107 -6.62 -23.93 -6.79
N LYS A 108 -7.03 -23.15 -5.79
CA LYS A 108 -7.46 -21.75 -5.99
C LYS A 108 -6.26 -20.84 -6.15
N LEU A 109 -5.19 -21.12 -5.41
CA LEU A 109 -3.93 -20.40 -5.51
C LEU A 109 -3.33 -20.55 -6.91
N GLU A 110 -3.34 -21.75 -7.48
CA GLU A 110 -2.91 -22.02 -8.85
C GLU A 110 -3.76 -21.23 -9.86
N TYR A 111 -5.10 -21.28 -9.72
CA TYR A 111 -6.00 -20.49 -10.56
C TYR A 111 -5.75 -18.98 -10.45
N LEU A 112 -5.53 -18.45 -9.25
CA LEU A 112 -5.21 -17.04 -9.03
C LEU A 112 -3.85 -16.68 -9.64
N HIS A 113 -2.86 -17.56 -9.48
CA HIS A 113 -1.55 -17.39 -10.08
C HIS A 113 -1.67 -17.31 -11.61
N ASP A 114 -2.41 -18.22 -12.23
CA ASP A 114 -2.66 -18.20 -13.67
C ASP A 114 -3.38 -16.91 -14.10
N LEU A 115 -4.35 -16.46 -13.32
CA LEU A 115 -5.11 -15.25 -13.63
C LEU A 115 -4.24 -14.00 -13.53
N LEU A 116 -3.47 -13.85 -12.45
CA LEU A 116 -2.76 -12.61 -12.14
C LEU A 116 -1.35 -12.56 -12.76
N TRP A 117 -0.64 -13.68 -12.85
CA TRP A 117 0.77 -13.68 -13.19
C TRP A 117 1.09 -14.26 -14.57
N ASN A 118 0.25 -15.16 -15.08
CA ASN A 118 0.43 -15.74 -16.43
C ASN A 118 -0.29 -14.94 -17.52
N ILE A 119 -1.33 -14.15 -17.18
CA ILE A 119 -2.00 -13.29 -18.16
C ILE A 119 -1.21 -12.00 -18.33
N GLN A 120 -0.73 -11.76 -19.54
CA GLN A 120 0.00 -10.56 -19.92
C GLN A 120 -0.96 -9.52 -20.53
N VAL A 121 -0.80 -8.28 -20.10
CA VAL A 121 -1.55 -7.12 -20.62
C VAL A 121 -0.56 -6.15 -21.25
N ALA A 122 -0.83 -5.73 -22.48
CA ALA A 122 -0.01 -4.72 -23.14
C ALA A 122 -0.28 -3.34 -22.52
N LYS A 123 0.72 -2.75 -21.87
CA LYS A 123 0.66 -1.39 -21.32
C LYS A 123 1.50 -0.45 -22.18
N LYS A 124 0.93 0.71 -22.55
CA LYS A 124 1.71 1.80 -23.16
C LYS A 124 2.60 2.42 -22.09
N VAL A 125 3.90 2.15 -22.16
CA VAL A 125 4.88 2.82 -21.30
C VAL A 125 5.53 3.93 -22.14
N ARG A 126 5.35 5.20 -21.75
CA ARG A 126 6.10 6.31 -22.30
C ARG A 126 7.47 6.32 -21.63
N ARG A 127 8.51 5.94 -22.35
CA ARG A 127 9.90 6.13 -21.92
C ARG A 127 10.46 7.40 -22.54
N LEU A 128 10.92 8.30 -21.70
CA LEU A 128 11.82 9.39 -22.12
C LEU A 128 13.22 8.77 -22.30
N SER A 129 13.66 8.56 -23.52
CA SER A 129 15.03 8.17 -23.81
C SER A 129 15.87 9.41 -24.02
N PHE A 130 16.74 9.71 -23.07
CA PHE A 130 17.83 10.66 -23.27
C PHE A 130 18.96 9.95 -24.02
N THR A 131 19.10 10.17 -25.30
CA THR A 131 20.30 9.77 -26.03
C THR A 131 21.42 10.78 -25.70
N LYS A 132 22.35 10.38 -24.86
CA LYS A 132 23.65 11.04 -24.80
C LYS A 132 24.41 10.70 -26.08
N ASN A 133 24.49 11.63 -27.00
CA ASN A 133 25.53 11.56 -28.04
C ASN A 133 26.87 11.91 -27.36
N SER A 134 27.64 10.87 -27.04
CA SER A 134 29.04 10.99 -26.75
C SER A 134 29.73 11.06 -28.12
N ASP A 135 30.00 12.24 -28.61
CA ASP A 135 31.05 12.63 -29.51
C ASP A 135 30.65 13.95 -30.18
N GLU A 136 31.16 15.04 -29.64
CA GLU A 136 31.60 16.25 -30.33
C GLU A 136 31.66 17.43 -29.36
N LEU A 137 32.88 17.69 -28.94
CA LEU A 137 33.29 18.98 -28.35
C LEU A 137 33.30 20.00 -29.48
N THR A 138 32.36 20.97 -29.47
CA THR A 138 32.31 22.20 -30.29
C THR A 138 31.05 22.30 -31.14
N ALA A 139 29.95 22.79 -30.58
CA ALA A 139 28.95 23.61 -31.33
C ALA A 139 27.79 24.08 -30.40
N PRO A 140 27.07 25.16 -30.75
CA PRO A 140 26.17 25.87 -29.83
C PRO A 140 24.87 25.09 -29.53
N ILE A 141 24.34 25.34 -28.33
CA ILE A 141 23.14 24.78 -27.73
C ILE A 141 22.00 24.66 -28.75
N LYS A 142 21.79 23.45 -29.26
CA LYS A 142 20.54 23.07 -29.92
C LYS A 142 19.66 22.36 -28.91
N THR A 143 18.45 22.87 -28.76
CA THR A 143 17.36 22.30 -28.00
C THR A 143 17.20 20.82 -28.31
N ASP A 144 17.51 19.96 -27.35
CA ASP A 144 17.30 18.51 -27.43
C ASP A 144 15.78 18.24 -27.45
N THR A 145 15.29 17.84 -28.60
CA THR A 145 13.94 17.27 -28.73
C THR A 145 13.96 15.86 -28.16
N ALA A 146 13.43 15.72 -26.95
CA ALA A 146 13.21 14.41 -26.33
C ALA A 146 12.26 13.59 -27.23
N LYS A 147 12.77 12.51 -27.80
CA LYS A 147 11.93 11.55 -28.54
C LYS A 147 11.20 10.66 -27.54
N VAL A 148 9.91 10.84 -27.41
CA VAL A 148 9.04 9.94 -26.64
C VAL A 148 8.89 8.64 -27.45
N GLN A 149 9.59 7.57 -27.01
CA GLN A 149 9.35 6.23 -27.53
C GLN A 149 8.22 5.57 -26.72
N VAL A 150 7.12 5.24 -27.38
CA VAL A 150 6.07 4.42 -26.79
C VAL A 150 6.47 2.96 -26.93
N VAL A 151 6.94 2.36 -25.83
CA VAL A 151 7.26 0.93 -25.79
C VAL A 151 6.08 0.19 -25.18
N HIS A 152 5.54 -0.78 -25.90
CA HIS A 152 4.54 -1.71 -25.37
C HIS A 152 5.27 -2.83 -24.62
N LYS A 153 5.33 -2.76 -23.28
CA LYS A 153 5.83 -3.85 -22.45
C LYS A 153 4.64 -4.66 -21.95
N ALA A 154 4.60 -5.93 -22.24
CA ALA A 154 3.62 -6.84 -21.65
C ALA A 154 3.91 -6.99 -20.16
N GLN A 155 2.91 -6.82 -19.31
CA GLN A 155 3.02 -6.94 -17.84
C GLN A 155 1.96 -7.92 -17.33
N PRO A 156 2.28 -8.72 -16.29
CA PRO A 156 1.28 -9.54 -15.63
C PRO A 156 0.12 -8.71 -15.10
N LEU A 157 -1.08 -9.26 -15.16
CA LEU A 157 -2.30 -8.58 -14.70
C LEU A 157 -2.20 -8.18 -13.21
N GLY A 158 -1.58 -9.04 -12.38
CA GLY A 158 -1.32 -8.77 -10.95
C GLY A 158 -0.36 -7.60 -10.74
N GLN A 159 0.69 -7.48 -11.56
CA GLN A 159 1.58 -6.33 -11.52
C GLN A 159 0.86 -5.03 -11.89
N VAL A 160 -0.02 -5.08 -12.89
CA VAL A 160 -0.85 -3.93 -13.27
C VAL A 160 -1.76 -3.51 -12.13
N LEU A 161 -2.44 -4.48 -11.47
CA LEU A 161 -3.30 -4.21 -10.32
C LEU A 161 -2.51 -3.56 -9.18
N LEU A 162 -1.36 -4.13 -8.85
CA LEU A 162 -0.49 -3.60 -7.80
C LEU A 162 -0.03 -2.17 -8.10
N TYR A 163 0.42 -1.90 -9.32
CA TYR A 163 0.85 -0.57 -9.75
C TYR A 163 -0.32 0.44 -9.73
N CYS A 164 -1.52 0.00 -10.12
CA CYS A 164 -2.71 0.81 -9.97
C CYS A 164 -2.98 1.15 -8.50
N THR A 165 -2.84 0.18 -7.60
CA THR A 165 -3.09 0.38 -6.16
C THR A 165 -2.08 1.36 -5.54
N PHE A 166 -0.79 1.24 -5.88
CA PHE A 166 0.23 2.23 -5.47
C PHE A 166 -0.11 3.63 -6.00
N SER A 167 -0.51 3.74 -7.26
CA SER A 167 -0.88 5.02 -7.89
C SER A 167 -2.11 5.64 -7.24
N LEU A 168 -3.11 4.83 -6.84
CA LEU A 168 -4.29 5.31 -6.11
C LEU A 168 -3.92 5.94 -4.75
N CYS A 169 -2.84 5.49 -4.09
CA CYS A 169 -2.39 6.09 -2.84
C CYS A 169 -1.93 7.56 -3.01
N PHE A 170 -1.63 7.98 -4.22
CA PHE A 170 -1.11 9.32 -4.54
C PHE A 170 -1.91 10.02 -5.65
N LEU A 171 -3.17 9.65 -5.84
CA LEU A 171 -4.01 10.22 -6.89
C LEU A 171 -4.62 11.55 -6.41
N PRO A 172 -4.39 12.67 -7.16
CA PRO A 172 -4.99 13.97 -6.84
C PRO A 172 -6.52 13.92 -6.75
N GLU A 173 -7.08 14.65 -5.81
CA GLU A 173 -8.52 14.74 -5.50
C GLU A 173 -9.15 13.40 -5.04
N PHE A 174 -8.40 12.30 -5.06
CA PHE A 174 -8.84 11.00 -4.59
C PHE A 174 -8.26 10.66 -3.21
N THR A 175 -6.95 10.71 -3.05
CA THR A 175 -6.22 10.42 -1.80
C THR A 175 -5.35 11.56 -1.33
N ILE A 176 -5.09 12.52 -2.19
CA ILE A 176 -4.36 13.76 -1.88
C ILE A 176 -5.16 14.96 -2.35
N GLY A 177 -4.86 16.15 -1.81
CA GLY A 177 -5.54 17.39 -2.20
C GLY A 177 -5.36 17.72 -3.68
N ALA A 178 -6.20 18.60 -4.19
CA ALA A 178 -6.11 19.09 -5.55
C ALA A 178 -4.73 19.72 -5.78
N VAL A 179 -4.02 19.23 -6.75
CA VAL A 179 -2.83 19.91 -7.30
C VAL A 179 -3.36 20.95 -8.29
N GLY A 180 -2.89 22.21 -8.18
CA GLY A 180 -3.38 23.29 -9.04
C GLY A 180 -3.42 22.85 -10.51
N ARG A 181 -4.51 23.21 -11.18
CA ARG A 181 -4.85 22.73 -12.55
C ARG A 181 -3.90 23.19 -13.65
N ASP A 182 -2.91 24.02 -13.32
CA ASP A 182 -2.01 24.67 -14.27
C ASP A 182 -0.74 23.89 -14.60
N PHE A 183 -0.63 22.62 -14.13
CA PHE A 183 0.51 21.78 -14.44
C PHE A 183 0.26 20.93 -15.67
N THR A 184 1.17 21.02 -16.64
CA THR A 184 1.21 20.09 -17.77
C THR A 184 1.61 18.69 -17.30
N VAL A 185 1.18 17.65 -18.01
CA VAL A 185 1.50 16.26 -17.69
C VAL A 185 3.02 16.05 -17.58
N GLU A 186 3.83 16.81 -18.33
CA GLU A 186 5.29 16.76 -18.33
C GLU A 186 5.90 17.42 -17.07
N GLU A 187 5.30 18.46 -16.56
CA GLU A 187 5.69 19.09 -15.30
C GLU A 187 5.29 18.24 -14.09
N MET A 188 4.20 17.49 -14.18
CA MET A 188 3.81 16.49 -13.18
C MET A 188 4.82 15.34 -13.13
N GLU A 189 5.43 14.93 -14.23
CA GLU A 189 6.41 13.85 -14.28
C GLU A 189 7.80 14.26 -13.80
N SER A 190 8.23 15.51 -13.93
CA SER A 190 9.63 15.86 -13.82
C SER A 190 10.07 16.50 -12.49
N ARG A 191 9.21 17.22 -11.78
CA ARG A 191 9.72 18.20 -10.82
C ARG A 191 9.06 18.22 -9.46
N ALA A 192 7.83 18.49 -9.48
CA ALA A 192 7.05 18.77 -8.29
C ALA A 192 6.29 17.54 -7.85
N PHE A 193 6.16 16.57 -8.75
CA PHE A 193 5.35 15.39 -8.54
C PHE A 193 5.77 14.66 -7.27
N LYS A 194 7.07 14.45 -7.09
CA LYS A 194 7.58 13.78 -5.89
C LYS A 194 7.41 14.60 -4.61
N ALA A 195 7.51 15.92 -4.67
CA ALA A 195 7.50 16.77 -3.50
C ALA A 195 6.12 17.30 -3.09
N THR A 196 5.22 17.52 -4.06
CA THR A 196 3.89 18.11 -3.82
C THR A 196 2.78 17.09 -3.67
N ILE A 197 2.95 15.90 -4.20
CA ILE A 197 1.91 14.86 -4.24
C ILE A 197 2.04 13.87 -3.07
N MET A 198 3.20 13.72 -2.47
CA MET A 198 3.41 12.87 -1.32
C MET A 198 2.57 13.31 -0.13
N TRP A 199 2.08 12.35 0.68
CA TRP A 199 1.46 12.63 1.97
C TRP A 199 2.44 13.37 2.88
N SER A 200 3.70 12.97 2.87
CA SER A 200 4.83 13.74 3.34
C SER A 200 6.14 13.29 2.70
N HIS A 201 7.13 14.16 2.68
CA HIS A 201 8.44 13.88 2.09
C HIS A 201 9.47 13.64 3.20
N GLY A 202 10.16 12.51 3.17
CA GLY A 202 11.11 12.10 4.20
C GLY A 202 10.44 11.76 5.53
N VAL A 203 11.22 11.36 6.53
CA VAL A 203 10.73 11.05 7.87
C VAL A 203 10.67 12.31 8.72
N GLY A 204 9.48 12.62 9.28
CA GLY A 204 9.30 13.80 10.13
C GLY A 204 9.30 15.13 9.39
N SER A 205 9.28 15.13 8.07
CA SER A 205 9.18 16.35 7.28
C SER A 205 7.80 16.97 7.41
N LEU A 206 7.72 18.08 8.16
CA LEU A 206 6.48 18.84 8.38
C LEU A 206 6.32 20.00 7.39
N GLU A 207 7.22 20.15 6.43
CA GLU A 207 7.12 21.21 5.44
C GLU A 207 5.93 20.97 4.53
N LYS A 208 4.82 21.65 4.84
CA LYS A 208 3.53 21.61 4.17
C LYS A 208 2.86 20.24 4.24
N ALA A 209 2.33 19.91 5.41
CA ALA A 209 1.34 18.87 5.53
C ALA A 209 0.26 19.11 4.47
N VAL A 210 0.15 18.21 3.51
CA VAL A 210 -0.97 18.17 2.57
C VAL A 210 -2.23 18.13 3.43
N THR A 211 -3.18 19.02 3.18
CA THR A 211 -4.41 19.12 3.95
C THR A 211 -5.08 17.76 4.00
N SER A 212 -4.96 17.06 5.13
CA SER A 212 -5.64 15.79 5.33
C SER A 212 -7.13 16.07 5.47
N SER A 213 -7.95 15.33 4.75
CA SER A 213 -9.38 15.31 4.96
C SER A 213 -9.83 13.87 5.21
N SER A 214 -10.85 13.69 6.03
CA SER A 214 -11.39 12.35 6.33
C SER A 214 -11.85 11.60 5.07
N HIS A 215 -12.17 12.31 4.01
CA HIS A 215 -12.49 11.72 2.71
C HIS A 215 -11.27 11.07 2.06
N TYR A 216 -10.16 11.78 1.98
CA TYR A 216 -8.90 11.25 1.43
C TYR A 216 -8.36 10.09 2.28
N ASP A 217 -8.46 10.22 3.60
CA ASP A 217 -8.00 9.17 4.52
C ASP A 217 -8.79 7.87 4.37
N ARG A 218 -10.13 7.95 4.17
CA ARG A 218 -10.94 6.76 3.86
C ARG A 218 -10.52 6.09 2.55
N ASN A 219 -10.25 6.87 1.50
CA ASN A 219 -9.80 6.33 0.23
C ASN A 219 -8.39 5.71 0.34
N ARG A 220 -7.49 6.31 1.14
CA ARG A 220 -6.18 5.73 1.48
C ARG A 220 -6.32 4.39 2.17
N ILE A 221 -7.19 4.29 3.17
CA ILE A 221 -7.49 3.04 3.89
C ILE A 221 -7.94 1.95 2.93
N GLU A 222 -8.84 2.26 1.99
CA GLU A 222 -9.31 1.28 1.00
C GLU A 222 -8.16 0.79 0.09
N ALA A 223 -7.28 1.69 -0.36
CA ALA A 223 -6.11 1.31 -1.16
C ALA A 223 -5.11 0.46 -0.36
N LEU A 224 -4.82 0.82 0.90
CA LEU A 224 -3.94 0.04 1.79
C LEU A 224 -4.52 -1.34 2.10
N ARG A 225 -5.84 -1.46 2.27
CA ARG A 225 -6.52 -2.74 2.45
C ARG A 225 -6.39 -3.64 1.23
N LEU A 226 -6.43 -3.08 0.02
CA LEU A 226 -6.20 -3.86 -1.20
C LEU A 226 -4.76 -4.36 -1.28
N LEU A 227 -3.77 -3.56 -0.88
CA LEU A 227 -2.37 -4.01 -0.75
C LEU A 227 -2.25 -5.18 0.22
N LEU A 228 -2.86 -5.09 1.40
CA LEU A 228 -2.87 -6.16 2.39
C LEU A 228 -3.57 -7.42 1.88
N ALA A 229 -4.74 -7.28 1.25
CA ALA A 229 -5.49 -8.41 0.72
C ALA A 229 -4.71 -9.19 -0.34
N GLY A 230 -3.94 -8.51 -1.19
CA GLY A 230 -3.05 -9.18 -2.15
C GLY A 230 -1.83 -9.85 -1.49
N SER A 231 -1.40 -9.33 -0.35
CA SER A 231 -0.22 -9.83 0.39
C SER A 231 -0.49 -11.06 1.24
N CYS A 232 -1.76 -11.40 1.52
CA CYS A 232 -2.12 -12.44 2.50
C CYS A 232 -1.96 -13.89 1.99
N GLY A 233 -1.36 -14.11 0.82
CA GLY A 233 -1.15 -15.46 0.25
C GLY A 233 -0.40 -16.40 1.20
N ASP A 234 0.62 -15.87 1.85
CA ASP A 234 1.49 -16.66 2.73
C ASP A 234 0.79 -17.18 3.99
N VAL A 235 -0.31 -16.55 4.41
CA VAL A 235 -1.12 -16.98 5.57
C VAL A 235 -1.76 -18.37 5.35
N PHE A 236 -1.95 -18.76 4.10
CA PHE A 236 -2.59 -20.03 3.73
C PHE A 236 -1.58 -21.15 3.46
N HIS A 237 -0.28 -20.88 3.57
CA HIS A 237 0.77 -21.89 3.45
C HIS A 237 1.03 -22.59 4.79
N SER A 238 1.48 -23.87 4.72
CA SER A 238 2.04 -24.54 5.89
C SER A 238 3.36 -23.88 6.29
N TYR A 239 3.79 -24.05 7.54
CA TYR A 239 5.05 -23.48 8.02
C TYR A 239 6.25 -23.86 7.13
N ASP A 240 6.33 -25.11 6.69
CA ASP A 240 7.45 -25.58 5.86
C ASP A 240 7.39 -24.96 4.45
N SER A 241 6.20 -24.84 3.87
CA SER A 241 6.02 -24.21 2.56
C SER A 241 6.15 -22.69 2.60
N PHE A 242 5.82 -22.04 3.74
CA PHE A 242 5.98 -20.60 3.92
C PHE A 242 7.45 -20.15 3.75
N LEU A 243 8.41 -20.95 4.27
CA LEU A 243 9.84 -20.62 4.19
C LEU A 243 10.41 -20.70 2.77
N THR A 244 9.75 -21.45 1.88
CA THR A 244 10.20 -21.71 0.51
C THR A 244 9.29 -21.07 -0.55
N ALA A 245 8.09 -20.64 -0.18
CA ALA A 245 7.12 -20.08 -1.10
C ALA A 245 7.55 -18.66 -1.55
N SER A 246 7.53 -18.45 -2.86
CA SER A 246 7.70 -17.12 -3.42
C SER A 246 6.34 -16.44 -3.55
N ASN A 247 6.15 -15.31 -2.87
CA ASN A 247 4.97 -14.50 -3.01
C ASN A 247 5.17 -13.46 -4.13
N PRO A 248 4.61 -13.68 -5.33
CA PRO A 248 4.86 -12.79 -6.46
C PRO A 248 4.28 -11.38 -6.24
N TRP A 249 3.23 -11.23 -5.41
CA TRP A 249 2.70 -9.92 -5.04
C TRP A 249 3.72 -9.12 -4.24
N LEU A 250 4.30 -9.71 -3.19
CA LEU A 250 5.31 -9.07 -2.37
C LEU A 250 6.62 -8.86 -3.14
N LYS A 251 7.01 -9.79 -4.00
CA LYS A 251 8.18 -9.64 -4.87
C LYS A 251 8.09 -8.37 -5.73
N VAL A 252 6.93 -8.09 -6.31
CA VAL A 252 6.72 -6.88 -7.12
C VAL A 252 6.54 -5.64 -6.23
N ALA A 253 5.80 -5.74 -5.11
CA ALA A 253 5.58 -4.61 -4.21
C ALA A 253 6.86 -4.08 -3.56
N CYS A 254 7.80 -4.98 -3.29
CA CYS A 254 9.07 -4.66 -2.66
C CYS A 254 10.23 -4.43 -3.66
N SER A 255 9.93 -4.47 -4.96
CA SER A 255 10.94 -4.20 -6.00
C SER A 255 11.19 -2.69 -6.19
N ASN A 256 12.34 -2.35 -6.75
CA ASN A 256 12.66 -0.98 -7.16
C ASN A 256 11.83 -0.47 -8.37
N GLU A 257 11.14 -1.37 -9.06
CA GLU A 257 10.23 -1.02 -10.17
C GLU A 257 8.84 -0.59 -9.69
N ALA A 258 8.51 -0.82 -8.40
CA ALA A 258 7.21 -0.44 -7.84
C ALA A 258 7.04 1.09 -7.86
N PRO A 259 5.98 1.62 -8.50
CA PRO A 259 5.76 3.05 -8.57
C PRO A 259 5.51 3.61 -7.17
N TYR A 260 6.04 4.79 -6.88
CA TYR A 260 5.86 5.49 -5.59
C TYR A 260 6.29 4.70 -4.34
N ALA A 261 7.13 3.65 -4.46
CA ALA A 261 7.55 2.84 -3.31
C ALA A 261 8.21 3.69 -2.20
N GLU A 262 9.10 4.62 -2.58
CA GLU A 262 9.73 5.57 -1.65
C GLU A 262 8.69 6.48 -0.99
N ALA A 263 7.80 7.08 -1.78
CA ALA A 263 6.74 7.94 -1.27
C ALA A 263 5.81 7.21 -0.31
N LEU A 264 5.43 5.98 -0.65
CA LEU A 264 4.59 5.14 0.20
C LEU A 264 5.30 4.81 1.51
N PHE A 265 6.56 4.38 1.47
CA PHE A 265 7.34 4.06 2.66
C PHE A 265 7.39 5.23 3.65
N PHE A 266 7.79 6.42 3.20
CA PHE A 266 7.86 7.60 4.08
C PHE A 266 6.48 8.04 4.56
N SER A 267 5.45 7.96 3.72
CA SER A 267 4.08 8.29 4.11
C SER A 267 3.54 7.35 5.19
N LEU A 268 3.81 6.04 5.08
CA LEU A 268 3.44 5.06 6.11
C LEU A 268 4.18 5.31 7.43
N MET A 269 5.51 5.54 7.38
CA MET A 269 6.32 5.87 8.56
C MET A 269 5.80 7.12 9.27
N ASN A 270 5.54 8.19 8.51
CA ASN A 270 5.04 9.45 9.05
C ASN A 270 3.62 9.32 9.62
N THR A 271 2.76 8.53 8.98
CA THR A 271 1.40 8.28 9.48
C THR A 271 1.42 7.53 10.81
N VAL A 272 2.27 6.52 10.95
CA VAL A 272 2.40 5.74 12.20
C VAL A 272 3.05 6.57 13.29
N LEU A 273 4.24 7.11 13.03
CA LEU A 273 5.03 7.80 14.05
C LEU A 273 4.55 9.24 14.32
N GLY A 274 3.80 9.84 13.42
CA GLY A 274 3.14 11.14 13.61
C GLY A 274 1.79 11.05 14.32
N TYR A 275 1.20 9.84 14.47
CA TYR A 275 -0.09 9.67 15.09
C TYR A 275 -0.09 10.13 16.56
N ASP A 276 -1.06 10.98 16.91
CA ASP A 276 -1.31 11.40 18.28
C ASP A 276 -2.65 10.85 18.79
N PRO A 277 -2.63 9.80 19.60
CA PRO A 277 -3.84 9.17 20.10
C PRO A 277 -4.64 10.02 21.09
N VAL A 278 -3.98 10.97 21.78
CA VAL A 278 -4.65 11.81 22.78
C VAL A 278 -5.27 13.04 22.14
N GLY A 279 -4.66 13.53 21.04
CA GLY A 279 -5.01 14.79 20.42
C GLY A 279 -4.60 15.98 21.28
N TRP A 280 -4.56 17.19 20.72
CA TRP A 280 -4.18 18.43 21.42
C TRP A 280 -5.24 18.91 22.40
N GLY A 281 -6.01 18.04 23.05
CA GLY A 281 -6.96 18.41 24.10
C GLY A 281 -8.05 19.40 23.67
N LEU A 282 -8.25 19.62 22.38
CA LEU A 282 -9.32 20.50 21.89
C LEU A 282 -10.67 19.82 22.09
N PRO A 283 -11.58 20.39 22.90
CA PRO A 283 -12.81 19.73 23.33
C PRO A 283 -13.85 19.50 22.23
N PHE A 284 -13.57 19.88 20.98
CA PHE A 284 -14.51 19.81 19.86
C PHE A 284 -13.99 19.09 18.60
N SER A 285 -12.88 18.34 18.68
CA SER A 285 -12.50 17.49 17.54
C SER A 285 -13.52 16.33 17.43
N SER A 286 -14.32 16.33 16.36
CA SER A 286 -15.38 15.36 16.16
C SER A 286 -14.85 13.93 16.27
N TYR A 287 -15.51 13.06 17.04
CA TYR A 287 -15.20 11.63 17.23
C TYR A 287 -14.98 10.87 15.90
N ILE A 288 -15.71 11.25 14.86
CA ILE A 288 -15.65 10.64 13.51
C ILE A 288 -14.28 10.84 12.84
N SER A 289 -13.62 11.97 13.06
CA SER A 289 -12.29 12.26 12.50
C SER A 289 -11.18 11.42 13.18
N LYS A 290 -11.30 11.15 14.47
CA LYS A 290 -10.32 10.37 15.24
C LYS A 290 -10.32 8.90 14.83
N ASP A 291 -11.48 8.30 14.60
CA ASP A 291 -11.59 6.90 14.19
C ASP A 291 -10.95 6.66 12.83
N THR A 292 -11.17 7.54 11.86
CA THR A 292 -10.58 7.41 10.52
C THR A 292 -9.05 7.53 10.55
N VAL A 293 -8.50 8.49 11.33
CA VAL A 293 -7.05 8.67 11.47
C VAL A 293 -6.41 7.46 12.16
N LYS A 294 -7.06 6.91 13.19
CA LYS A 294 -6.64 5.68 13.86
C LYS A 294 -6.61 4.50 12.89
N GLU A 295 -7.68 4.32 12.12
CA GLU A 295 -7.80 3.25 11.14
C GLU A 295 -6.75 3.37 10.02
N LEU A 296 -6.45 4.60 9.58
CA LEU A 296 -5.37 4.85 8.62
C LEU A 296 -4.01 4.48 9.21
N MET A 297 -3.74 4.86 10.46
CA MET A 297 -2.50 4.49 11.16
C MET A 297 -2.37 2.97 11.33
N GLU A 298 -3.44 2.28 11.74
CA GLU A 298 -3.44 0.82 11.88
C GLU A 298 -3.20 0.12 10.54
N SER A 299 -3.85 0.57 9.46
CA SER A 299 -3.62 0.04 8.11
C SER A 299 -2.21 0.34 7.61
N SER A 300 -1.65 1.50 7.98
CA SER A 300 -0.31 1.91 7.59
C SER A 300 0.78 1.05 8.25
N ILE A 301 0.66 0.77 9.54
CA ILE A 301 1.63 -0.10 10.23
C ILE A 301 1.54 -1.54 9.70
N ASP A 302 0.35 -2.03 9.35
CA ASP A 302 0.18 -3.37 8.79
C ASP A 302 0.88 -3.51 7.44
N VAL A 303 0.66 -2.59 6.51
CA VAL A 303 1.35 -2.60 5.21
C VAL A 303 2.85 -2.47 5.39
N LEU A 304 3.30 -1.55 6.24
CA LEU A 304 4.72 -1.31 6.51
C LEU A 304 5.41 -2.59 7.03
N LEU A 305 4.81 -3.26 8.02
CA LEU A 305 5.37 -4.48 8.57
C LEU A 305 5.36 -5.64 7.57
N VAL A 306 4.30 -5.79 6.78
CA VAL A 306 4.26 -6.83 5.73
C VAL A 306 5.38 -6.60 4.73
N PHE A 307 5.59 -5.38 4.28
CA PHE A 307 6.65 -5.07 3.32
C PHE A 307 8.05 -5.21 3.93
N LEU A 308 8.29 -4.74 5.15
CA LEU A 308 9.58 -4.86 5.82
C LEU A 308 9.96 -6.30 6.18
N ASN A 309 9.00 -7.21 6.32
CA ASN A 309 9.27 -8.61 6.61
C ASN A 309 9.51 -9.48 5.37
N TYR A 310 9.33 -8.94 4.18
CA TYR A 310 9.60 -9.66 2.93
C TYR A 310 11.10 -9.60 2.57
N GLY A 311 11.64 -10.73 2.08
CA GLY A 311 12.99 -10.82 1.53
C GLY A 311 14.11 -10.91 2.56
N ILE A 312 15.35 -10.78 2.09
CA ILE A 312 16.58 -10.81 2.90
C ILE A 312 16.86 -9.45 3.56
N SER A 313 17.68 -9.43 4.60
CA SER A 313 18.03 -8.19 5.31
C SER A 313 18.90 -7.24 4.44
N SER A 314 18.90 -5.96 4.79
CA SER A 314 19.76 -4.97 4.13
C SER A 314 21.24 -5.27 4.30
N ALA A 315 21.65 -5.87 5.45
CA ALA A 315 23.02 -6.29 5.71
C ALA A 315 23.50 -7.35 4.71
N GLU A 316 22.62 -8.29 4.32
CA GLU A 316 22.91 -9.29 3.28
C GLU A 316 22.91 -8.69 1.88
N CYS A 317 22.21 -7.57 1.69
CA CYS A 317 22.21 -6.82 0.42
C CYS A 317 23.39 -5.85 0.27
N CYS A 318 24.16 -5.53 1.32
CA CYS A 318 25.26 -4.53 1.28
C CYS A 318 26.37 -4.87 0.27
N GLU A 319 26.54 -6.15 -0.11
CA GLU A 319 27.46 -6.54 -1.18
C GLU A 319 27.02 -6.06 -2.57
N ALA A 320 25.77 -5.62 -2.71
CA ALA A 320 25.21 -5.12 -3.96
C ALA A 320 25.51 -3.62 -4.23
N PHE A 321 26.16 -2.91 -3.30
CA PHE A 321 26.47 -1.48 -3.43
C PHE A 321 27.93 -1.24 -3.76
N ASP A 322 28.20 -0.20 -4.57
CA ASP A 322 29.55 0.29 -4.77
C ASP A 322 30.00 1.19 -3.60
N VAL A 323 31.30 1.48 -3.54
CA VAL A 323 31.95 2.32 -2.50
C VAL A 323 31.36 3.75 -2.43
N LYS A 324 30.55 4.16 -3.41
CA LYS A 324 29.88 5.47 -3.48
C LYS A 324 28.39 5.40 -3.12
N GLY A 325 27.89 4.23 -2.67
CA GLY A 325 26.48 4.05 -2.33
C GLY A 325 25.54 4.00 -3.55
N HIS A 326 26.06 3.79 -4.76
CA HIS A 326 25.24 3.54 -5.93
C HIS A 326 24.93 2.05 -6.02
N LEU A 327 23.67 1.72 -6.24
CA LEU A 327 23.24 0.36 -6.49
C LEU A 327 24.02 -0.17 -7.70
N ARG A 328 24.85 -1.17 -7.50
CA ARG A 328 25.29 -2.01 -8.60
C ARG A 328 24.03 -2.68 -9.12
N SER A 329 23.80 -2.62 -10.42
CA SER A 329 22.64 -3.21 -11.10
C SER A 329 22.01 -4.37 -10.30
N VAL A 330 20.87 -4.12 -9.67
CA VAL A 330 20.18 -5.10 -8.80
C VAL A 330 19.31 -6.05 -9.61
N ASP A 331 19.41 -5.99 -10.93
CA ASP A 331 18.77 -6.93 -11.84
C ASP A 331 19.34 -8.34 -11.57
N GLY A 332 18.67 -9.07 -10.68
CA GLY A 332 19.00 -10.46 -10.38
C GLY A 332 19.30 -10.82 -8.92
N VAL A 333 19.32 -9.87 -7.98
CA VAL A 333 19.45 -10.22 -6.56
C VAL A 333 18.09 -10.72 -6.05
N GLU A 334 17.96 -12.03 -5.88
CA GLU A 334 16.78 -12.61 -5.24
C GLU A 334 16.67 -12.07 -3.82
N GLY A 335 15.48 -11.56 -3.48
CA GLY A 335 15.18 -11.08 -2.13
C GLY A 335 15.46 -9.61 -1.85
N TYR A 336 15.87 -8.79 -2.85
CA TYR A 336 15.96 -7.35 -2.68
C TYR A 336 14.62 -6.74 -2.24
N ASN A 337 14.69 -5.80 -1.28
CA ASN A 337 13.52 -5.12 -0.74
C ASN A 337 13.76 -3.61 -0.62
N ILE A 338 13.10 -2.83 -1.47
CA ILE A 338 13.22 -1.37 -1.49
C ILE A 338 12.85 -0.72 -0.15
N HIS A 339 11.87 -1.26 0.57
CA HIS A 339 11.42 -0.68 1.84
C HIS A 339 12.45 -0.88 2.96
N ARG A 340 13.12 -2.03 3.01
CA ARG A 340 14.26 -2.25 3.92
C ARG A 340 15.44 -1.36 3.57
N PHE A 341 15.71 -1.20 2.27
CA PHE A 341 16.75 -0.31 1.80
C PHE A 341 16.48 1.14 2.22
N LEU A 342 15.25 1.61 2.08
CA LEU A 342 14.85 2.95 2.51
C LEU A 342 14.95 3.10 4.04
N LEU A 343 14.58 2.07 4.80
CA LEU A 343 14.69 2.05 6.26
C LEU A 343 16.16 2.17 6.70
N ALA A 344 17.05 1.39 6.09
CA ALA A 344 18.49 1.44 6.33
C ALA A 344 19.14 2.76 5.88
N GLY A 345 18.50 3.46 4.94
CA GLY A 345 18.99 4.72 4.37
C GLY A 345 18.63 5.97 5.15
N ILE A 346 17.83 5.89 6.21
CA ILE A 346 17.53 7.03 7.09
C ILE A 346 18.80 7.38 7.86
N ARG A 347 19.27 8.65 7.79
CA ARG A 347 20.59 9.05 8.38
C ARG A 347 20.58 10.36 9.14
N ARG A 348 19.52 11.16 9.05
CA ARG A 348 19.50 12.49 9.66
C ARG A 348 19.07 12.44 11.11
N ASN A 349 19.76 13.20 11.96
CA ASN A 349 19.44 13.28 13.39
C ASN A 349 18.03 13.81 13.67
N ASP A 350 17.51 14.72 12.83
CA ASP A 350 16.14 15.22 12.95
C ASP A 350 15.10 14.11 12.66
N GLU A 351 15.36 13.24 11.68
CA GLU A 351 14.54 12.07 11.40
C GLU A 351 14.57 11.07 12.57
N PHE A 352 15.76 10.78 13.08
CA PHE A 352 15.92 9.90 14.25
C PHE A 352 15.20 10.43 15.50
N ASN A 353 15.31 11.75 15.76
CA ASN A 353 14.61 12.38 16.86
C ASN A 353 13.07 12.29 16.71
N PHE A 354 12.57 12.49 15.49
CA PHE A 354 11.14 12.32 15.20
C PHE A 354 10.69 10.88 15.46
N ILE A 355 11.47 9.90 15.02
CA ILE A 355 11.20 8.46 15.21
C ILE A 355 11.16 8.14 16.71
N CYS A 356 12.18 8.53 17.48
CA CYS A 356 12.24 8.30 18.92
C CYS A 356 11.06 8.93 19.67
N LYS A 357 10.71 10.18 19.34
CA LYS A 357 9.55 10.88 19.93
C LYS A 357 8.23 10.21 19.57
N GLY A 358 8.11 9.71 18.33
CA GLY A 358 6.93 8.97 17.88
C GLY A 358 6.73 7.70 18.69
N PHE A 359 7.75 6.86 18.82
CA PHE A 359 7.70 5.64 19.62
C PHE A 359 7.41 5.95 21.10
N MET A 360 8.11 6.90 21.68
CA MET A 360 7.89 7.28 23.08
C MET A 360 6.43 7.67 23.34
N ARG A 361 5.84 8.53 22.50
CA ARG A 361 4.44 8.95 22.60
C ARG A 361 3.47 7.78 22.50
N LEU A 362 3.69 6.87 21.54
CA LEU A 362 2.82 5.73 21.32
C LEU A 362 2.92 4.69 22.44
N PHE A 363 4.11 4.39 22.93
CA PHE A 363 4.27 3.47 24.07
C PHE A 363 3.75 4.06 25.38
N GLN A 364 3.93 5.35 25.63
CA GLN A 364 3.33 6.02 26.80
C GLN A 364 1.79 5.97 26.74
N TYR A 365 1.21 6.20 25.57
CA TYR A 365 -0.24 6.02 25.38
C TYR A 365 -0.69 4.59 25.70
N LEU A 366 0.00 3.60 25.17
CA LEU A 366 -0.29 2.18 25.43
C LEU A 366 -0.19 1.85 26.92
N LYS A 367 0.83 2.33 27.61
CA LYS A 367 0.96 2.17 29.06
C LYS A 367 -0.25 2.70 29.81
N ASN A 368 -0.72 3.90 29.46
CA ASN A 368 -1.82 4.59 30.17
C ASN A 368 -3.22 3.98 29.89
N TYR A 369 -3.44 3.42 28.70
CA TYR A 369 -4.78 2.98 28.25
C TYR A 369 -4.91 1.47 28.05
N ARG A 370 -3.93 0.69 28.43
CA ARG A 370 -3.77 -0.73 28.15
C ARG A 370 -4.96 -1.61 28.59
N ASN A 371 -5.58 -1.31 29.71
CA ASN A 371 -6.67 -2.10 30.26
C ASN A 371 -8.00 -1.94 29.51
N SER A 372 -8.01 -1.12 28.47
CA SER A 372 -9.27 -0.71 27.82
C SER A 372 -9.67 -1.58 26.63
N SER A 373 -8.77 -2.34 26.00
CA SER A 373 -9.10 -3.09 24.78
C SER A 373 -8.02 -4.11 24.36
N SER A 374 -8.45 -5.28 23.87
CA SER A 374 -7.58 -6.28 23.25
C SER A 374 -6.88 -5.78 21.98
N SER A 375 -7.48 -4.82 21.27
CA SER A 375 -6.88 -4.23 20.07
C SER A 375 -5.58 -3.46 20.37
N LEU A 376 -5.45 -2.86 21.56
CA LEU A 376 -4.24 -2.16 21.98
C LEU A 376 -3.06 -3.13 22.16
N TYR A 377 -3.32 -4.36 22.57
CA TYR A 377 -2.30 -5.40 22.66
C TYR A 377 -1.66 -5.73 21.32
N LEU A 378 -2.49 -5.89 20.28
CA LEU A 378 -2.00 -6.18 18.93
C LEU A 378 -1.20 -4.99 18.38
N PHE A 379 -1.67 -3.77 18.61
CA PHE A 379 -0.97 -2.56 18.18
C PHE A 379 0.41 -2.41 18.88
N GLU A 380 0.50 -2.71 20.18
CA GLU A 380 1.75 -2.73 20.92
C GLU A 380 2.76 -3.72 20.29
N THR A 381 2.32 -4.93 19.98
CA THR A 381 3.16 -5.93 19.33
C THR A 381 3.69 -5.44 17.98
N LYS A 382 2.84 -4.81 17.17
CA LYS A 382 3.24 -4.21 15.89
C LYS A 382 4.30 -3.12 16.07
N LEU A 383 4.16 -2.25 17.07
CA LEU A 383 5.15 -1.21 17.37
C LEU A 383 6.49 -1.78 17.82
N VAL A 384 6.48 -2.81 18.65
CA VAL A 384 7.72 -3.50 19.08
C VAL A 384 8.43 -4.11 17.86
N VAL A 385 7.69 -4.76 16.99
CA VAL A 385 8.27 -5.34 15.75
C VAL A 385 8.83 -4.25 14.84
N LEU A 386 8.13 -3.12 14.69
CA LEU A 386 8.63 -2.00 13.87
C LEU A 386 9.92 -1.40 14.46
N LEU A 387 9.97 -1.19 15.78
CA LEU A 387 11.19 -0.72 16.45
C LEU A 387 12.34 -1.72 16.30
N TRP A 388 12.07 -3.01 16.48
CA TRP A 388 13.07 -4.04 16.26
C TRP A 388 13.61 -4.03 14.84
N LYS A 389 12.75 -3.95 13.83
CA LYS A 389 13.17 -3.85 12.42
C LYS A 389 14.05 -2.62 12.16
N LEU A 390 13.73 -1.50 12.78
CA LEU A 390 14.52 -0.28 12.63
C LEU A 390 15.90 -0.42 13.25
N LEU A 391 16.00 -1.02 14.45
CA LEU A 391 17.28 -1.27 15.13
C LEU A 391 18.13 -2.34 14.42
N ASP A 392 17.49 -3.32 13.78
CA ASP A 392 18.15 -4.41 13.07
C ASP A 392 18.69 -3.96 11.70
N GLU A 393 17.93 -3.13 10.97
CA GLU A 393 18.25 -2.75 9.60
C GLU A 393 19.05 -1.44 9.49
N ASN A 394 19.04 -0.57 10.52
CA ASN A 394 19.68 0.75 10.47
C ASN A 394 20.71 0.92 11.59
N SER A 395 21.98 0.68 11.25
CA SER A 395 23.10 0.83 12.18
C SER A 395 23.30 2.26 12.68
N ASP A 396 23.06 3.27 11.84
CA ASP A 396 23.20 4.67 12.22
C ASP A 396 22.13 5.08 13.23
N PHE A 397 20.91 4.54 13.07
CA PHE A 397 19.85 4.71 14.06
C PHE A 397 20.16 3.99 15.37
N LEU A 398 20.69 2.78 15.30
CA LEU A 398 21.09 2.03 16.51
C LEU A 398 22.15 2.80 17.32
N GLU A 399 23.20 3.31 16.65
CA GLU A 399 24.24 4.13 17.29
C GLU A 399 23.63 5.40 17.89
N TYR A 400 22.86 6.16 17.10
CA TYR A 400 22.14 7.35 17.61
C TYR A 400 21.28 7.03 18.81
N TYR A 401 20.54 5.92 18.76
CA TYR A 401 19.61 5.51 19.80
C TYR A 401 20.33 5.16 21.11
N VAL A 402 21.46 4.47 21.03
CA VAL A 402 22.28 4.11 22.21
C VAL A 402 22.89 5.34 22.87
N ASP A 403 23.32 6.32 22.11
CA ASP A 403 23.99 7.52 22.59
C ASP A 403 23.01 8.53 23.23
N GLN A 404 21.71 8.41 22.97
CA GLN A 404 20.72 9.33 23.54
C GLN A 404 20.33 8.94 24.97
N SER A 405 20.34 9.89 25.89
CA SER A 405 19.84 9.70 27.27
C SER A 405 18.35 9.31 27.33
N THR A 406 17.57 9.73 26.31
CA THR A 406 16.14 9.41 26.18
C THR A 406 15.88 7.96 25.75
N SER A 407 16.89 7.23 25.28
CA SER A 407 16.75 5.80 24.93
C SER A 407 16.41 4.96 26.16
N SER A 408 17.00 5.29 27.31
CA SER A 408 16.69 4.61 28.57
C SER A 408 15.22 4.74 28.95
N ASP A 409 14.60 5.90 28.72
CA ASP A 409 13.19 6.16 29.05
C ASP A 409 12.26 5.29 28.21
N LEU A 410 12.55 5.11 26.92
CA LEU A 410 11.77 4.24 26.05
C LEU A 410 11.88 2.78 26.46
N TRP A 411 13.10 2.31 26.80
CA TRP A 411 13.29 0.96 27.30
C TRP A 411 12.60 0.71 28.62
N VAL A 412 12.61 1.69 29.54
CA VAL A 412 11.87 1.60 30.79
C VAL A 412 10.39 1.36 30.52
N VAL A 413 9.78 2.15 29.64
CA VAL A 413 8.36 1.99 29.29
C VAL A 413 8.07 0.61 28.67
N ILE A 414 8.91 0.14 27.74
CA ILE A 414 8.76 -1.19 27.12
C ILE A 414 8.93 -2.30 28.16
N LEU A 415 9.91 -2.19 29.06
CA LEU A 415 10.15 -3.18 30.11
C LEU A 415 9.00 -3.20 31.13
N GLU A 416 8.48 -2.05 31.55
CA GLU A 416 7.30 -1.97 32.43
C GLU A 416 6.11 -2.67 31.79
N ILE A 417 5.79 -2.36 30.53
CA ILE A 417 4.75 -3.02 29.78
C ILE A 417 4.94 -4.53 29.73
N THR A 418 6.17 -5.01 29.52
CA THR A 418 6.52 -6.44 29.41
C THR A 418 6.44 -7.15 30.77
N LEU A 419 6.92 -6.51 31.85
CA LEU A 419 6.88 -7.07 33.21
C LEU A 419 5.45 -7.19 33.74
N GLU A 420 4.64 -6.15 33.53
CA GLU A 420 3.22 -6.19 33.93
C GLU A 420 2.45 -7.32 33.22
N ARG A 421 2.83 -7.66 31.98
CA ARG A 421 2.24 -8.81 31.25
C ARG A 421 2.55 -10.13 31.91
N ARG A 422 3.78 -10.33 32.42
CA ARG A 422 4.13 -11.56 33.12
C ARG A 422 3.36 -11.72 34.43
N CYS A 423 2.99 -10.62 35.05
CA CYS A 423 2.20 -10.60 36.29
C CYS A 423 0.70 -10.74 36.06
N SER A 424 0.22 -10.41 34.87
CA SER A 424 -1.18 -10.60 34.51
C SER A 424 -1.40 -12.09 34.17
N LYS A 425 -2.35 -12.75 34.86
CA LYS A 425 -2.72 -14.13 34.54
C LYS A 425 -3.08 -14.25 33.05
N PRO A 426 -2.69 -15.35 32.37
CA PRO A 426 -3.03 -15.55 30.97
C PRO A 426 -4.55 -15.50 30.80
N ILE A 427 -5.02 -14.64 29.90
CA ILE A 427 -6.45 -14.46 29.54
C ILE A 427 -6.92 -15.60 28.58
N PHE A 428 -6.10 -16.63 28.41
CA PHE A 428 -6.51 -17.81 27.64
C PHE A 428 -6.86 -18.96 28.57
N PRO A 429 -8.09 -19.53 28.43
CA PRO A 429 -8.47 -20.75 29.13
C PRO A 429 -7.65 -21.95 28.63
#